data_73ee615cd0312aa34eb236580914c2f1
#
_entry.id   73ee615cd0312aa34eb236580914c2f1
#
_cell.length_a   1.000
_cell.length_b   1.000
_cell.length_c   1.000
_cell.angle_alpha   90.00
_cell.angle_beta   90.00
_cell.angle_gamma   90.00
#
_symmetry.space_group_name_H-M   'P 1'
#
loop_
_entity.id
_entity.type
_entity.pdbx_description
1 polymer ?
#
loop_
_entity_poly.entity_id
_entity_poly.type
_entity_poly.pdbx_seq_one_letter_code
_entity_poly.pdbx_strand_id
1 'polypeptide(L)'
;RDQTFMLAIGELTLQQYFAQLYAHTSVEADPASAGRLMNGHFATRMIDENGAFKNLAKSKNSSSDISPTAGQMPRLVGLAYASKLFRNNPELSAYTELSNAGNEIAFGTIGNAST
;
A
#
# COMPACT_ATOMS: atom_id res chain seq x y z
N ARG A 1 -9.88 -1.96 -10.44
CA ARG A 1 -9.23 -2.50 -9.24
C ARG A 1 -8.11 -1.59 -8.78
N ASP A 2 -7.54 -1.89 -7.63
CA ASP A 2 -6.56 -1.09 -6.89
C ASP A 2 -5.31 -0.77 -7.70
N GLN A 3 -4.85 -1.69 -8.56
CA GLN A 3 -3.73 -1.42 -9.46
C GLN A 3 -3.98 -0.27 -10.42
N THR A 4 -5.21 -0.07 -10.86
CA THR A 4 -5.54 1.07 -11.73
C THR A 4 -5.26 2.38 -11.01
N PHE A 5 -5.58 2.44 -9.72
CA PHE A 5 -5.27 3.60 -8.91
C PHE A 5 -3.76 3.78 -8.71
N MET A 6 -3.03 2.68 -8.43
CA MET A 6 -1.57 2.71 -8.28
C MET A 6 -0.87 3.13 -9.57
N LEU A 7 -1.38 2.72 -10.74
CA LEU A 7 -0.92 3.21 -12.04
C LEU A 7 -1.17 4.71 -12.19
N ALA A 8 -2.36 5.19 -11.81
CA ALA A 8 -2.74 6.59 -11.94
C ALA A 8 -1.88 7.53 -11.08
N ILE A 9 -1.45 7.09 -9.90
CA ILE A 9 -0.60 7.89 -9.01
C ILE A 9 0.91 7.67 -9.25
N GLY A 10 1.29 6.80 -10.19
CA GLY A 10 2.68 6.55 -10.58
C GLY A 10 3.46 5.61 -9.67
N GLU A 11 2.80 4.87 -8.78
CA GLU A 11 3.43 3.90 -7.87
C GLU A 11 3.54 2.49 -8.46
N LEU A 12 2.92 2.26 -9.61
CA LEU A 12 2.99 1.03 -10.40
C LEU A 12 3.18 1.40 -11.87
N THR A 13 4.06 0.70 -12.57
CA THR A 13 4.21 0.86 -14.02
C THR A 13 3.34 -0.13 -14.77
N LEU A 14 3.01 0.19 -16.03
CA LEU A 14 2.32 -0.76 -16.92
C LEU A 14 3.12 -2.06 -17.09
N GLN A 15 4.44 -1.96 -17.17
CA GLN A 15 5.30 -3.12 -17.28
C GLN A 15 5.18 -4.05 -16.06
N GLN A 16 5.21 -3.50 -14.85
CA GLN A 16 5.02 -4.25 -13.61
C GLN A 16 3.62 -4.86 -13.51
N TYR A 17 2.59 -4.12 -13.95
CA TYR A 17 1.23 -4.62 -14.02
C TYR A 17 1.11 -5.86 -14.92
N PHE A 18 1.66 -5.79 -16.12
CA PHE A 18 1.65 -6.93 -17.05
C PHE A 18 2.57 -8.06 -16.60
N ALA A 19 3.71 -7.76 -15.98
CA ALA A 19 4.57 -8.78 -15.40
C ALA A 19 3.83 -9.60 -14.33
N GLN A 20 3.08 -8.94 -13.45
CA GLN A 20 2.23 -9.62 -12.48
C GLN A 20 1.12 -10.44 -13.15
N LEU A 21 0.45 -9.88 -14.16
CA LEU A 21 -0.63 -10.55 -14.90
C LEU A 21 -0.15 -11.85 -15.58
N TYR A 22 1.07 -11.84 -16.11
CA TYR A 22 1.68 -13.00 -16.78
C TYR A 22 2.55 -13.86 -15.85
N ALA A 23 2.49 -13.63 -14.55
CA ALA A 23 3.25 -14.37 -13.54
C ALA A 23 4.77 -14.39 -13.84
N HIS A 24 5.33 -13.24 -14.20
CA HIS A 24 6.76 -13.11 -14.51
C HIS A 24 7.60 -13.34 -13.24
N THR A 25 8.57 -14.23 -13.29
CA THR A 25 9.29 -14.72 -12.12
C THR A 25 10.44 -13.82 -11.64
N SER A 26 10.82 -12.80 -12.42
CA SER A 26 11.86 -11.84 -12.02
C SER A 26 11.33 -10.84 -10.99
N VAL A 27 12.10 -10.62 -9.94
CA VAL A 27 11.80 -9.59 -8.91
C VAL A 27 11.90 -8.17 -9.49
N GLU A 28 12.75 -7.94 -10.49
CA GLU A 28 12.86 -6.64 -11.14
C GLU A 28 11.60 -6.33 -11.96
N ALA A 29 11.03 -7.33 -12.61
CA ALA A 29 9.83 -7.17 -13.43
C ALA A 29 8.55 -7.12 -12.59
N ASP A 30 8.43 -7.97 -11.57
CA ASP A 30 7.31 -8.02 -10.61
C ASP A 30 7.85 -7.91 -9.17
N PRO A 31 8.18 -6.71 -8.70
CA PRO A 31 8.72 -6.51 -7.36
C PRO A 31 7.74 -6.84 -6.24
N ALA A 32 6.44 -6.91 -6.53
CA ALA A 32 5.42 -7.24 -5.54
C ALA A 32 5.40 -8.74 -5.21
N SER A 33 5.57 -9.62 -6.19
CA SER A 33 5.34 -11.05 -5.98
C SER A 33 6.28 -12.00 -6.70
N ALA A 34 7.06 -11.54 -7.70
CA ALA A 34 7.86 -12.39 -8.58
C ALA A 34 7.05 -13.58 -9.13
N GLY A 35 5.88 -13.30 -9.65
CA GLY A 35 4.99 -14.28 -10.26
C GLY A 35 4.19 -15.17 -9.30
N ARG A 36 4.25 -14.92 -7.99
CA ARG A 36 3.58 -15.77 -6.99
C ARG A 36 2.15 -15.36 -6.68
N LEU A 37 1.77 -14.13 -7.00
CA LEU A 37 0.42 -13.63 -6.80
C LEU A 37 -0.22 -13.40 -8.15
N MET A 38 -1.28 -14.14 -8.45
CA MET A 38 -2.08 -13.87 -9.64
C MET A 38 -2.90 -12.61 -9.43
N ASN A 39 -2.66 -11.64 -10.32
CA ASN A 39 -3.63 -10.64 -10.72
C ASN A 39 -4.29 -9.88 -9.57
N GLY A 40 -3.54 -9.06 -8.91
CA GLY A 40 -4.25 -7.99 -8.35
C GLY A 40 -4.16 -7.70 -6.88
N HIS A 41 -3.34 -8.37 -6.14
CA HIS A 41 -3.09 -7.97 -4.76
C HIS A 41 -1.81 -7.16 -4.69
N PHE A 42 -1.95 -5.86 -4.59
CA PHE A 42 -0.83 -4.94 -4.46
C PHE A 42 -0.60 -4.57 -2.99
N ALA A 43 0.66 -4.45 -2.62
CA ALA A 43 1.07 -3.88 -1.35
C ALA A 43 2.37 -3.10 -1.55
N THR A 44 2.49 -1.94 -0.94
CA THR A 44 3.76 -1.24 -0.89
C THR A 44 4.76 -2.05 -0.08
N ARG A 45 5.96 -2.25 -0.64
CA ARG A 45 7.06 -2.89 0.08
C ARG A 45 7.61 -1.90 1.11
N MET A 46 7.38 -2.19 2.38
CA MET A 46 7.69 -1.28 3.49
C MET A 46 9.13 -1.36 3.98
N ILE A 47 9.83 -2.46 3.65
CA ILE A 47 11.22 -2.68 4.08
C ILE A 47 12.17 -2.65 2.89
N ASP A 48 13.40 -2.27 3.12
CA ASP A 48 14.50 -2.32 2.15
C ASP A 48 15.14 -3.73 2.09
N GLU A 49 16.23 -3.85 1.33
CA GLU A 49 16.98 -5.09 1.17
C GLU A 49 17.70 -5.56 2.45
N ASN A 50 17.93 -4.66 3.40
CA ASN A 50 18.56 -4.93 4.69
C ASN A 50 17.53 -5.24 5.79
N GLY A 51 16.24 -5.20 5.47
CA GLY A 51 15.15 -5.42 6.43
C GLY A 51 14.78 -4.19 7.26
N ALA A 52 15.35 -3.02 6.98
CA ALA A 52 15.01 -1.77 7.64
C ALA A 52 13.76 -1.13 7.03
N PHE A 53 12.97 -0.41 7.83
CA PHE A 53 11.84 0.35 7.31
C PHE A 53 12.31 1.45 6.35
N LYS A 54 11.64 1.54 5.19
CA LYS A 54 11.77 2.67 4.29
C LYS A 54 11.13 3.91 4.91
N ASN A 55 11.46 5.08 4.40
CA ASN A 55 10.76 6.30 4.79
C ASN A 55 9.36 6.34 4.18
N LEU A 56 8.39 5.76 4.88
CA LEU A 56 7.00 5.64 4.42
C LEU A 56 6.26 6.98 4.45
N ALA A 57 6.71 7.93 5.28
CA ALA A 57 6.13 9.27 5.34
C ALA A 57 6.34 10.08 4.04
N LYS A 58 7.31 9.69 3.21
CA LYS A 58 7.64 10.34 1.93
C LYS A 58 7.09 9.62 0.69
N SER A 59 6.37 8.52 0.87
CA SER A 59 5.82 7.72 -0.22
C SER A 59 4.29 7.65 -0.18
N LYS A 60 3.70 7.35 -1.31
CA LYS A 60 2.28 7.03 -1.42
C LYS A 60 2.13 5.52 -1.19
N ASN A 61 1.63 5.14 -0.04
CA ASN A 61 1.64 3.75 0.38
C ASN A 61 0.27 3.11 0.17
N SER A 62 0.29 1.86 -0.29
CA SER A 62 -0.88 1.00 -0.34
C SER A 62 -0.76 -0.07 0.73
N SER A 63 -1.76 -0.22 1.58
CA SER A 63 -1.84 -1.40 2.44
C SER A 63 -2.15 -2.63 1.59
N SER A 64 -1.76 -3.80 2.09
CA SER A 64 -2.00 -5.06 1.39
C SER A 64 -3.47 -5.22 0.99
N ASP A 65 -3.71 -5.40 -0.30
CA ASP A 65 -5.04 -5.69 -0.84
C ASP A 65 -5.51 -7.09 -0.42
N ILE A 66 -6.81 -7.30 -0.34
CA ILE A 66 -7.43 -8.59 -0.02
C ILE A 66 -8.59 -8.90 -0.97
N SER A 67 -8.85 -10.18 -1.20
CA SER A 67 -9.91 -10.64 -2.11
C SER A 67 -11.33 -10.37 -1.62
N PRO A 68 -11.67 -10.46 -0.32
CA PRO A 68 -13.03 -10.19 0.14
C PRO A 68 -13.48 -8.79 -0.22
N THR A 69 -14.65 -8.70 -0.84
CA THR A 69 -15.25 -7.44 -1.28
C THR A 69 -15.49 -6.53 -0.07
N ALA A 70 -15.04 -5.29 -0.14
CA ALA A 70 -15.06 -4.31 0.95
C ALA A 70 -14.25 -4.69 2.21
N GLY A 71 -13.50 -5.78 2.20
CA GLY A 71 -12.70 -6.21 3.35
C GLY A 71 -11.58 -5.23 3.74
N GLN A 72 -11.22 -4.31 2.83
CA GLN A 72 -10.25 -3.25 3.09
C GLN A 72 -10.82 -2.10 3.95
N MET A 73 -12.13 -1.95 4.05
CA MET A 73 -12.76 -0.82 4.74
C MET A 73 -12.40 -0.74 6.23
N PRO A 74 -12.42 -1.81 7.01
CA PRO A 74 -11.94 -1.77 8.40
C PRO A 74 -10.47 -1.35 8.51
N ARG A 75 -9.63 -1.78 7.56
CA ARG A 75 -8.22 -1.38 7.51
C ARG A 75 -8.05 0.11 7.23
N LEU A 76 -8.87 0.67 6.35
CA LEU A 76 -8.90 2.11 6.08
C LEU A 76 -9.17 2.91 7.36
N VAL A 77 -10.14 2.47 8.16
CA VAL A 77 -10.44 3.08 9.47
C VAL A 77 -9.23 2.96 10.40
N GLY A 78 -8.57 1.79 10.43
CA GLY A 78 -7.37 1.57 11.23
C GLY A 78 -6.21 2.48 10.84
N LEU A 79 -5.98 2.68 9.54
CA LEU A 79 -4.94 3.60 9.04
C LEU A 79 -5.23 5.05 9.43
N ALA A 80 -6.47 5.51 9.27
CA ALA A 80 -6.88 6.85 9.69
C ALA A 80 -6.76 7.04 11.21
N TYR A 81 -7.08 6.01 11.98
CA TYR A 81 -6.91 6.02 13.42
C TYR A 81 -5.44 6.06 13.84
N ALA A 82 -4.57 5.32 13.16
CA ALA A 82 -3.13 5.39 13.38
C ALA A 82 -2.58 6.82 13.15
N SER A 83 -2.97 7.47 12.06
CA SER A 83 -2.60 8.87 11.82
C SER A 83 -3.07 9.81 12.94
N LYS A 84 -4.28 9.58 13.48
CA LYS A 84 -4.77 10.31 14.64
C LYS A 84 -3.92 10.07 15.90
N LEU A 85 -3.44 8.83 16.11
CA LEU A 85 -2.54 8.53 17.23
C LEU A 85 -1.20 9.23 17.08
N PHE A 86 -0.60 9.21 15.90
CA PHE A 86 0.65 9.95 15.61
C PHE A 86 0.51 11.45 15.88
N ARG A 87 -0.64 12.02 15.57
CA ARG A 87 -0.93 13.45 15.82
C ARG A 87 -1.06 13.78 17.29
N ASN A 88 -1.65 12.90 18.08
CA ASN A 88 -2.10 13.19 19.44
C ASN A 88 -1.21 12.58 20.52
N ASN A 89 -0.26 11.69 20.17
CA ASN A 89 0.63 11.08 21.14
C ASN A 89 2.09 11.54 20.94
N PRO A 90 2.63 12.38 21.84
CA PRO A 90 4.01 12.84 21.74
C PRO A 90 5.07 11.74 21.74
N GLU A 91 4.79 10.58 22.34
CA GLU A 91 5.72 9.43 22.35
C GLU A 91 5.99 8.88 20.95
N LEU A 92 5.07 9.11 20.00
CA LEU A 92 5.21 8.67 18.60
C LEU A 92 5.98 9.68 17.73
N SER A 93 6.33 10.84 18.25
CA SER A 93 6.98 11.93 17.50
C SER A 93 8.35 11.56 16.93
N ALA A 94 9.02 10.56 17.51
CA ALA A 94 10.33 10.07 17.05
C ALA A 94 10.25 9.25 15.75
N TYR A 95 9.09 8.72 15.38
CA TYR A 95 8.93 7.84 14.21
C TYR A 95 8.57 8.62 12.93
N THR A 96 9.41 9.57 12.58
CA THR A 96 9.20 10.48 11.43
C THR A 96 9.25 9.79 10.07
N GLU A 97 9.82 8.60 9.99
CA GLU A 97 9.83 7.77 8.79
C GLU A 97 8.50 7.03 8.55
N LEU A 98 7.67 6.88 9.59
CA LEU A 98 6.40 6.17 9.49
C LEU A 98 5.21 7.11 9.30
N SER A 99 5.30 8.35 9.78
CA SER A 99 4.22 9.31 9.73
C SER A 99 4.76 10.75 9.62
N ASN A 100 4.04 11.59 8.91
CA ASN A 100 4.28 13.04 8.88
C ASN A 100 3.41 13.72 9.96
N ALA A 101 3.68 13.39 11.22
CA ALA A 101 2.94 13.90 12.38
C ALA A 101 1.40 13.72 12.26
N GLY A 102 0.97 12.62 11.64
CA GLY A 102 -0.44 12.32 11.46
C GLY A 102 -1.16 13.17 10.40
N ASN A 103 -0.44 13.78 9.47
CA ASN A 103 -1.04 14.58 8.39
C ASN A 103 -1.38 13.74 7.14
N GLU A 104 -1.22 12.45 7.20
CA GLU A 104 -1.58 11.54 6.13
C GLU A 104 -3.09 11.43 5.97
N ILE A 105 -3.52 11.13 4.75
CA ILE A 105 -4.90 10.81 4.43
C ILE A 105 -4.98 9.32 4.11
N ALA A 106 -5.84 8.59 4.80
CA ALA A 106 -6.23 7.25 4.43
C ALA A 106 -7.35 7.33 3.39
N PHE A 107 -7.09 6.80 2.20
CA PHE A 107 -8.01 6.82 1.08
C PHE A 107 -8.33 5.39 0.62
N GLY A 108 -9.56 5.14 0.28
CA GLY A 108 -9.99 3.87 -0.27
C GLY A 108 -11.19 4.03 -1.18
N THR A 109 -11.34 3.11 -2.14
CA THR A 109 -12.49 3.02 -3.02
C THR A 109 -13.24 1.72 -2.76
N ILE A 110 -14.54 1.76 -2.97
CA ILE A 110 -15.42 0.62 -2.81
C ILE A 110 -16.38 0.55 -3.99
N GLY A 111 -16.63 -0.64 -4.50
CA GLY A 111 -17.65 -0.85 -5.51
C GLY A 111 -19.06 -0.73 -4.90
N ASN A 112 -20.01 -0.21 -5.66
CA ASN A 112 -21.39 -0.03 -5.20
C ASN A 112 -22.09 -1.34 -4.78
N ALA A 113 -21.69 -2.46 -5.37
CA ALA A 113 -22.22 -3.79 -5.00
C ALA A 113 -21.51 -4.41 -3.77
N SER A 114 -20.61 -3.69 -3.13
CA SER A 114 -19.84 -4.14 -1.97
C SER A 114 -20.40 -3.65 -0.63
N THR A 115 -21.47 -2.88 -0.69
CA THR A 115 -22.16 -2.29 0.47
C THR A 115 -23.34 -3.13 0.91
#